data_c44e97b691f755afdcf18bcd99158975
#
_entry.id   c44e97b691f755afdcf18bcd99158975
#
_cell.length_a   1.000
_cell.length_b   1.000
_cell.length_c   1.000
_cell.angle_alpha   90.00
_cell.angle_beta   90.00
_cell.angle_gamma   90.00
#
_symmetry.space_group_name_H-M   'P 1'
#
loop_
_entity.id
_entity.type
_entity.pdbx_description
1 polymer ?
#
loop_
_entity_poly.entity_id
_entity_poly.type
_entity_poly.pdbx_seq_one_letter_code
_entity_poly.pdbx_strand_id
1 'polypeptide(L)'
;CYHLAAKARVQPSFEDPVDYFRLNVKGTMKVMEWAKKRNVKVVYAGSSSKHFNPEDSPYAMYKYLGEQVCKLYKTSYDLKTEIARFYNVYGPRENRDEKFGNVIGIWTTKALKGDSLPIVGDGMQRRDFTHVNDIVDGLVKIGFSDISQDDGWELGTGNNYSVNELFEMFNQRFNVSSINLPDQPGNYKKTLRKNDDLINLLGWSPKDRLEEHIKNLS
;
A
#
# COMPACT_ATOMS: atom_id res chain seq x y z
N CYS A 1 18.76 -3.44 -1.89
CA CYS A 1 17.90 -3.97 -0.83
C CYS A 1 16.48 -3.44 -0.98
N TYR A 2 15.49 -4.32 -1.12
CA TYR A 2 14.08 -3.94 -1.09
C TYR A 2 13.56 -4.16 0.34
N HIS A 3 13.34 -3.08 1.08
CA HIS A 3 12.84 -3.13 2.45
C HIS A 3 11.32 -3.07 2.45
N LEU A 4 10.68 -4.24 2.33
CA LEU A 4 9.22 -4.40 2.28
C LEU A 4 8.62 -4.85 3.63
N ALA A 5 9.47 -5.34 4.53
CA ALA A 5 9.04 -5.86 5.82
C ALA A 5 8.45 -4.76 6.71
N ALA A 6 7.17 -4.88 7.03
CA ALA A 6 6.45 -3.96 7.90
C ALA A 6 5.16 -4.62 8.43
N LYS A 7 4.63 -4.13 9.55
CA LYS A 7 3.21 -4.31 9.86
C LYS A 7 2.38 -3.33 9.02
N ALA A 8 1.47 -3.86 8.22
CA ALA A 8 0.51 -3.10 7.42
C ALA A 8 -0.84 -3.02 8.15
N ARG A 9 -1.78 -2.25 7.62
CA ARG A 9 -3.14 -2.03 8.08
C ARG A 9 -3.29 -0.98 9.18
N VAL A 10 -4.32 -0.16 9.01
CA VAL A 10 -4.63 0.95 9.92
C VAL A 10 -5.25 0.43 11.21
N GLN A 11 -6.31 -0.37 11.13
CA GLN A 11 -7.07 -0.77 12.32
C GLN A 11 -6.23 -1.55 13.34
N PRO A 12 -5.47 -2.59 12.98
CA PRO A 12 -4.61 -3.27 13.96
C PRO A 12 -3.52 -2.38 14.58
N SER A 13 -3.16 -1.26 13.95
CA SER A 13 -2.16 -0.34 14.49
C SER A 13 -2.66 0.41 15.74
N PHE A 14 -3.98 0.60 15.88
CA PHE A 14 -4.56 1.18 17.10
C PHE A 14 -4.54 0.20 18.28
N GLU A 15 -4.61 -1.11 17.99
CA GLU A 15 -4.60 -2.14 19.03
C GLU A 15 -3.19 -2.35 19.62
N ASP A 16 -2.13 -2.28 18.79
CA ASP A 16 -0.76 -2.52 19.23
C ASP A 16 0.22 -1.51 18.58
N PRO A 17 0.14 -0.23 18.95
CA PRO A 17 1.00 0.81 18.37
C PRO A 17 2.49 0.58 18.69
N VAL A 18 2.81 -0.01 19.83
CA VAL A 18 4.22 -0.24 20.24
C VAL A 18 4.92 -1.22 19.32
N ASP A 19 4.27 -2.32 18.95
CA ASP A 19 4.87 -3.29 18.04
C ASP A 19 4.93 -2.76 16.59
N TYR A 20 3.96 -1.95 16.19
CA TYR A 20 4.04 -1.21 14.92
C TYR A 20 5.24 -0.26 14.89
N PHE A 21 5.51 0.49 15.96
CA PHE A 21 6.70 1.33 16.07
C PHE A 21 7.98 0.48 16.00
N ARG A 22 8.03 -0.60 16.78
CA ARG A 22 9.19 -1.51 16.85
C ARG A 22 9.56 -2.06 15.48
N LEU A 23 8.58 -2.47 14.69
CA LEU A 23 8.82 -3.06 13.36
C LEU A 23 8.99 -2.01 12.27
N ASN A 24 8.11 -1.01 12.19
CA ASN A 24 8.07 -0.09 11.05
C ASN A 24 9.11 1.04 11.18
N VAL A 25 9.48 1.46 12.40
CA VAL A 25 10.46 2.54 12.60
C VAL A 25 11.81 1.99 13.02
N LYS A 26 11.87 1.31 14.18
CA LYS A 26 13.13 0.75 14.69
C LYS A 26 13.69 -0.32 13.76
N GLY A 27 12.83 -1.15 13.15
CA GLY A 27 13.21 -2.13 12.13
C GLY A 27 13.84 -1.45 10.92
N THR A 28 13.22 -0.39 10.41
CA THR A 28 13.75 0.41 9.29
C THR A 28 15.12 1.01 9.62
N MET A 29 15.31 1.59 10.81
CA MET A 29 16.62 2.09 11.23
C MET A 29 17.70 1.01 11.22
N LYS A 30 17.38 -0.20 11.67
CA LYS A 30 18.34 -1.34 11.64
C LYS A 30 18.72 -1.73 10.21
N VAL A 31 17.74 -1.72 9.27
CA VAL A 31 18.02 -1.98 7.86
C VAL A 31 18.92 -0.90 7.27
N MET A 32 18.66 0.39 7.58
CA MET A 32 19.50 1.50 7.12
C MET A 32 20.93 1.41 7.67
N GLU A 33 21.12 1.08 8.96
CA GLU A 33 22.45 0.87 9.55
C GLU A 33 23.20 -0.30 8.89
N TRP A 34 22.48 -1.38 8.59
CA TRP A 34 23.06 -2.51 7.86
C TRP A 34 23.46 -2.11 6.42
N ALA A 35 22.60 -1.39 5.71
CA ALA A 35 22.84 -0.95 4.35
C ALA A 35 23.99 0.06 4.26
N LYS A 36 24.04 1.02 5.21
CA LYS A 36 25.14 2.00 5.32
C LYS A 36 26.51 1.31 5.46
N LYS A 37 26.62 0.32 6.34
CA LYS A 37 27.88 -0.44 6.54
C LYS A 37 28.33 -1.21 5.29
N ARG A 38 27.45 -1.48 4.34
CA ARG A 38 27.72 -2.27 3.13
C ARG A 38 27.64 -1.45 1.85
N ASN A 39 27.33 -0.17 1.96
CA ASN A 39 27.07 0.73 0.83
C ASN A 39 26.04 0.15 -0.16
N VAL A 40 24.91 -0.35 0.36
CA VAL A 40 23.84 -0.98 -0.43
C VAL A 40 22.70 0.00 -0.60
N LYS A 41 22.27 0.26 -1.85
CA LYS A 41 21.05 1.03 -2.14
C LYS A 41 19.83 0.37 -1.49
N VAL A 42 18.97 1.18 -0.86
CA VAL A 42 17.72 0.73 -0.24
C VAL A 42 16.52 1.32 -0.97
N VAL A 43 15.57 0.47 -1.36
CA VAL A 43 14.23 0.88 -1.80
C VAL A 43 13.25 0.55 -0.67
N TYR A 44 12.73 1.58 -0.03
CA TYR A 44 11.81 1.47 1.10
C TYR A 44 10.36 1.46 0.64
N ALA A 45 9.56 0.52 1.14
CA ALA A 45 8.12 0.50 0.92
C ALA A 45 7.43 1.59 1.75
N GLY A 46 7.21 2.74 1.13
CA GLY A 46 6.39 3.83 1.64
C GLY A 46 4.88 3.52 1.52
N SER A 47 4.06 4.52 1.77
CA SER A 47 2.61 4.38 1.72
C SER A 47 1.94 5.64 1.19
N SER A 48 0.85 5.50 0.46
CA SER A 48 -0.03 6.60 0.07
C SER A 48 -0.59 7.40 1.26
N SER A 49 -0.54 6.84 2.48
CA SER A 49 -0.87 7.56 3.72
C SER A 49 -0.02 8.81 3.95
N LYS A 50 1.14 8.93 3.29
CA LYS A 50 1.99 10.14 3.27
C LYS A 50 1.23 11.41 2.87
N HIS A 51 0.19 11.29 2.05
CA HIS A 51 -0.61 12.41 1.54
C HIS A 51 -1.74 12.85 2.48
N PHE A 52 -1.81 12.30 3.68
CA PHE A 52 -2.79 12.59 4.72
C PHE A 52 -2.06 13.00 6.01
N ASN A 53 -2.84 13.39 7.04
CA ASN A 53 -2.24 13.73 8.32
C ASN A 53 -1.62 12.46 8.96
N PRO A 54 -0.32 12.46 9.29
CA PRO A 54 0.31 11.33 9.99
C PRO A 54 -0.36 10.98 11.32
N GLU A 55 -1.01 11.94 11.97
CA GLU A 55 -1.70 11.74 13.26
C GLU A 55 -3.02 10.98 13.13
N ASP A 56 -3.52 10.73 11.90
CA ASP A 56 -4.78 9.99 11.70
C ASP A 56 -4.70 8.54 12.19
N SER A 57 -3.51 7.95 12.27
CA SER A 57 -3.31 6.60 12.82
C SER A 57 -1.86 6.30 13.16
N PRO A 58 -1.59 5.36 14.11
CA PRO A 58 -0.23 4.88 14.36
C PRO A 58 0.45 4.32 13.10
N TYR A 59 -0.28 3.62 12.23
CA TYR A 59 0.24 3.14 10.95
C TYR A 59 0.73 4.29 10.06
N ALA A 60 -0.10 5.34 9.86
CA ALA A 60 0.27 6.50 9.04
C ALA A 60 1.51 7.21 9.62
N MET A 61 1.53 7.45 10.94
CA MET A 61 2.66 8.04 11.64
C MET A 61 3.95 7.23 11.41
N TYR A 62 3.90 5.92 11.59
CA TYR A 62 5.13 5.11 11.51
C TYR A 62 5.60 4.87 10.08
N LYS A 63 4.71 4.89 9.09
CA LYS A 63 5.11 4.96 7.67
C LYS A 63 5.77 6.29 7.34
N TYR A 64 5.22 7.41 7.82
CA TYR A 64 5.84 8.72 7.69
C TYR A 64 7.22 8.77 8.35
N LEU A 65 7.37 8.30 9.59
CA LEU A 65 8.67 8.25 10.26
C LEU A 65 9.67 7.36 9.53
N GLY A 66 9.24 6.25 8.94
CA GLY A 66 10.08 5.40 8.10
C GLY A 66 10.63 6.15 6.88
N GLU A 67 9.81 6.97 6.21
CA GLU A 67 10.27 7.84 5.12
C GLU A 67 11.27 8.90 5.62
N GLN A 68 11.03 9.50 6.82
CA GLN A 68 11.99 10.45 7.40
C GLN A 68 13.33 9.78 7.74
N VAL A 69 13.32 8.55 8.21
CA VAL A 69 14.55 7.76 8.41
C VAL A 69 15.30 7.57 7.08
N CYS A 70 14.61 7.22 6.00
CA CYS A 70 15.23 7.12 4.67
C CYS A 70 15.87 8.43 4.23
N LYS A 71 15.16 9.55 4.35
CA LYS A 71 15.67 10.89 4.02
C LYS A 71 16.88 11.28 4.87
N LEU A 72 16.84 10.99 6.18
CA LEU A 72 17.98 11.22 7.08
C LEU A 72 19.23 10.48 6.60
N TYR A 73 19.10 9.19 6.27
CA TYR A 73 20.26 8.41 5.82
C TYR A 73 20.79 8.85 4.45
N LYS A 74 19.89 9.28 3.55
CA LYS A 74 20.26 9.87 2.26
C LYS A 74 21.08 11.16 2.46
N THR A 75 20.62 12.09 3.31
CA THR A 75 21.24 13.40 3.46
C THR A 75 22.46 13.40 4.38
N SER A 76 22.43 12.66 5.49
CA SER A 76 23.48 12.70 6.52
C SER A 76 24.58 11.66 6.33
N TYR A 77 24.32 10.59 5.58
CA TYR A 77 25.27 9.49 5.39
C TYR A 77 25.54 9.13 3.93
N ASP A 78 25.00 9.92 2.98
CA ASP A 78 25.13 9.69 1.54
C ASP A 78 24.72 8.28 1.09
N LEU A 79 23.77 7.67 1.84
CA LEU A 79 23.25 6.35 1.52
C LEU A 79 22.23 6.47 0.38
N LYS A 80 22.43 5.76 -0.73
CA LYS A 80 21.45 5.70 -1.82
C LYS A 80 20.15 5.08 -1.28
N THR A 81 19.11 5.91 -1.10
CA THR A 81 17.79 5.48 -0.65
C THR A 81 16.70 6.02 -1.55
N GLU A 82 15.73 5.18 -1.89
CA GLU A 82 14.53 5.53 -2.63
C GLU A 82 13.29 5.13 -1.85
N ILE A 83 12.23 5.93 -1.94
CA ILE A 83 10.95 5.66 -1.31
C ILE A 83 9.96 5.26 -2.40
N ALA A 84 9.37 4.08 -2.30
CA ALA A 84 8.34 3.57 -3.20
C ALA A 84 7.00 3.52 -2.47
N ARG A 85 6.07 4.45 -2.75
CA ARG A 85 4.77 4.55 -2.07
C ARG A 85 3.75 3.67 -2.73
N PHE A 86 3.30 2.66 -2.01
CA PHE A 86 2.23 1.78 -2.45
C PHE A 86 0.86 2.38 -2.20
N TYR A 87 -0.04 2.11 -3.12
CA TYR A 87 -1.47 2.29 -2.95
C TYR A 87 -2.11 0.94 -2.56
N ASN A 88 -3.36 0.66 -2.91
CA ASN A 88 -3.99 -0.58 -2.48
C ASN A 88 -3.54 -1.74 -3.39
N VAL A 89 -2.52 -2.47 -2.95
CA VAL A 89 -1.97 -3.58 -3.72
C VAL A 89 -2.88 -4.78 -3.64
N TYR A 90 -3.14 -5.43 -4.78
CA TYR A 90 -3.91 -6.66 -4.88
C TYR A 90 -3.26 -7.64 -5.87
N GLY A 91 -3.68 -8.89 -5.85
CA GLY A 91 -3.21 -9.89 -6.82
C GLY A 91 -2.98 -11.27 -6.20
N PRO A 92 -2.39 -12.20 -6.97
CA PRO A 92 -2.13 -13.56 -6.51
C PRO A 92 -1.35 -13.61 -5.20
N ARG A 93 -1.75 -14.51 -4.29
CA ARG A 93 -1.15 -14.71 -2.96
C ARG A 93 -1.34 -13.52 -2.00
N GLU A 94 -2.31 -12.63 -2.26
CA GLU A 94 -2.65 -11.61 -1.28
C GLU A 94 -3.14 -12.23 0.03
N ASN A 95 -2.91 -11.50 1.14
CA ASN A 95 -3.38 -11.93 2.44
C ASN A 95 -4.92 -11.86 2.50
N ARG A 96 -5.56 -12.99 2.77
CA ARG A 96 -7.02 -13.14 2.87
C ARG A 96 -7.53 -13.20 4.32
N ASP A 97 -6.67 -13.00 5.29
CA ASP A 97 -7.04 -12.97 6.71
C ASP A 97 -7.95 -11.78 7.03
N GLU A 98 -8.98 -11.98 7.84
CA GLU A 98 -9.97 -10.94 8.14
C GLU A 98 -9.37 -9.72 8.86
N LYS A 99 -8.31 -9.90 9.66
CA LYS A 99 -7.68 -8.84 10.42
C LYS A 99 -6.57 -8.13 9.62
N PHE A 100 -5.78 -8.88 8.85
CA PHE A 100 -4.59 -8.38 8.18
C PHE A 100 -4.70 -8.31 6.65
N GLY A 101 -5.73 -8.89 6.05
CA GLY A 101 -6.01 -8.79 4.62
C GLY A 101 -6.46 -7.38 4.21
N ASN A 102 -6.33 -7.06 2.92
CA ASN A 102 -6.98 -5.88 2.35
C ASN A 102 -8.44 -6.21 1.96
N VAL A 103 -9.18 -5.22 1.50
CA VAL A 103 -10.60 -5.39 1.15
C VAL A 103 -10.80 -6.49 0.11
N ILE A 104 -9.96 -6.59 -0.93
CA ILE A 104 -10.09 -7.59 -2.00
C ILE A 104 -9.85 -8.99 -1.42
N GLY A 105 -8.77 -9.18 -0.65
CA GLY A 105 -8.46 -10.48 -0.04
C GLY A 105 -9.54 -10.95 0.93
N ILE A 106 -10.02 -10.06 1.81
CA ILE A 106 -11.12 -10.37 2.75
C ILE A 106 -12.38 -10.73 1.99
N TRP A 107 -12.78 -9.91 1.02
CA TRP A 107 -13.99 -10.13 0.23
C TRP A 107 -13.93 -11.39 -0.63
N THR A 108 -12.75 -11.72 -1.16
CA THR A 108 -12.56 -12.99 -1.87
C THR A 108 -12.88 -14.18 -1.01
N THR A 109 -12.37 -14.22 0.23
CA THR A 109 -12.68 -15.32 1.17
C THR A 109 -14.17 -15.40 1.48
N LYS A 110 -14.81 -14.25 1.75
CA LYS A 110 -16.24 -14.19 2.06
C LYS A 110 -17.11 -14.58 0.86
N ALA A 111 -16.81 -14.02 -0.30
CA ALA A 111 -17.57 -14.30 -1.53
C ALA A 111 -17.51 -15.78 -1.94
N LEU A 112 -16.35 -16.44 -1.80
CA LEU A 112 -16.20 -17.87 -2.06
C LEU A 112 -17.01 -18.76 -1.08
N LYS A 113 -17.33 -18.24 0.11
CA LYS A 113 -18.20 -18.91 1.09
C LYS A 113 -19.69 -18.57 0.92
N GLY A 114 -20.03 -17.60 0.05
CA GLY A 114 -21.38 -17.06 -0.08
C GLY A 114 -21.78 -16.10 1.05
N ASP A 115 -20.80 -15.62 1.83
CA ASP A 115 -21.04 -14.68 2.93
C ASP A 115 -21.26 -13.26 2.40
N SER A 116 -22.00 -12.43 3.18
CA SER A 116 -22.18 -11.01 2.89
C SER A 116 -20.84 -10.24 3.01
N LEU A 117 -20.63 -9.29 2.10
CA LEU A 117 -19.42 -8.47 2.07
C LEU A 117 -19.57 -7.22 2.95
N PRO A 118 -18.66 -6.97 3.89
CA PRO A 118 -18.74 -5.80 4.77
C PRO A 118 -18.34 -4.52 4.01
N ILE A 119 -19.22 -3.52 4.01
CA ILE A 119 -18.97 -2.17 3.52
C ILE A 119 -18.87 -1.25 4.73
N VAL A 120 -17.67 -0.67 4.96
CA VAL A 120 -17.44 0.27 6.06
C VAL A 120 -17.93 1.66 5.64
N GLY A 121 -18.75 2.30 6.48
CA GLY A 121 -19.36 3.59 6.18
C GLY A 121 -20.39 3.49 5.05
N ASP A 122 -20.41 4.50 4.18
CA ASP A 122 -21.33 4.63 3.04
C ASP A 122 -20.83 3.96 1.74
N GLY A 123 -19.61 3.43 1.76
CA GLY A 123 -18.99 2.81 0.59
C GLY A 123 -18.53 3.79 -0.50
N MET A 124 -18.65 5.11 -0.28
CA MET A 124 -18.24 6.13 -1.25
C MET A 124 -16.73 6.43 -1.21
N GLN A 125 -16.01 5.95 -0.21
CA GLN A 125 -14.56 6.09 -0.14
C GLN A 125 -13.88 5.41 -1.32
N ARG A 126 -12.97 6.14 -1.98
CA ARG A 126 -12.31 5.69 -3.22
C ARG A 126 -10.87 5.25 -2.99
N ARG A 127 -10.45 4.21 -3.67
CA ARG A 127 -9.11 3.63 -3.57
C ARG A 127 -8.49 3.43 -4.94
N ASP A 128 -7.22 3.85 -5.09
CA ASP A 128 -6.38 3.48 -6.22
C ASP A 128 -5.87 2.06 -5.96
N PHE A 129 -6.29 1.11 -6.80
CA PHE A 129 -5.89 -0.30 -6.69
C PHE A 129 -4.80 -0.60 -7.72
N THR A 130 -3.69 -1.18 -7.27
CA THR A 130 -2.55 -1.49 -8.13
C THR A 130 -2.21 -2.98 -8.07
N HIS A 131 -2.13 -3.62 -9.23
CA HIS A 131 -1.82 -5.05 -9.29
C HIS A 131 -0.37 -5.33 -8.86
N VAL A 132 -0.14 -6.42 -8.12
CA VAL A 132 1.17 -6.76 -7.54
C VAL A 132 2.28 -6.87 -8.59
N ASN A 133 1.98 -7.33 -9.82
CA ASN A 133 2.98 -7.40 -10.89
C ASN A 133 3.47 -6.01 -11.32
N ASP A 134 2.59 -5.01 -11.32
CA ASP A 134 2.98 -3.63 -11.64
C ASP A 134 3.80 -3.01 -10.49
N ILE A 135 3.48 -3.35 -9.23
CA ILE A 135 4.30 -2.97 -8.08
C ILE A 135 5.71 -3.55 -8.20
N VAL A 136 5.83 -4.84 -8.54
CA VAL A 136 7.13 -5.51 -8.70
C VAL A 136 7.93 -4.88 -9.84
N ASP A 137 7.31 -4.62 -11.00
CA ASP A 137 7.97 -3.93 -12.12
C ASP A 137 8.46 -2.53 -11.70
N GLY A 138 7.62 -1.75 -11.03
CA GLY A 138 8.01 -0.43 -10.51
C GLY A 138 9.17 -0.50 -9.52
N LEU A 139 9.14 -1.44 -8.58
CA LEU A 139 10.24 -1.65 -7.62
C LEU A 139 11.56 -2.00 -8.33
N VAL A 140 11.51 -2.90 -9.31
CA VAL A 140 12.70 -3.29 -10.10
C VAL A 140 13.27 -2.07 -10.83
N LYS A 141 12.43 -1.29 -11.51
CA LYS A 141 12.85 -0.05 -12.20
C LYS A 141 13.52 0.96 -11.24
N ILE A 142 12.90 1.22 -10.09
CA ILE A 142 13.47 2.10 -9.05
C ILE A 142 14.80 1.55 -8.52
N GLY A 143 14.86 0.26 -8.25
CA GLY A 143 16.03 -0.39 -7.67
C GLY A 143 17.27 -0.35 -8.56
N PHE A 144 17.10 -0.53 -9.87
CA PHE A 144 18.18 -0.58 -10.85
C PHE A 144 18.46 0.76 -11.53
N SER A 145 17.63 1.79 -11.32
CA SER A 145 17.87 3.14 -11.86
C SER A 145 18.90 3.91 -11.03
N ASP A 146 19.67 4.77 -11.69
CA ASP A 146 20.49 5.79 -11.03
C ASP A 146 19.72 7.11 -10.83
N ILE A 147 18.51 7.23 -11.39
CA ILE A 147 17.64 8.39 -11.16
C ILE A 147 17.10 8.30 -9.73
N SER A 148 17.20 9.40 -9.00
CA SER A 148 16.74 9.51 -7.62
C SER A 148 15.63 10.55 -7.48
N GLN A 149 14.65 10.27 -6.61
CA GLN A 149 13.58 11.20 -6.26
C GLN A 149 13.65 11.62 -4.79
N ASP A 150 13.58 12.94 -4.54
CA ASP A 150 13.66 13.46 -3.16
C ASP A 150 12.38 13.27 -2.39
N ASP A 151 11.22 13.37 -3.04
CA ASP A 151 9.95 13.13 -2.39
C ASP A 151 9.51 11.65 -2.43
N GLY A 152 10.03 10.85 -3.35
CA GLY A 152 9.71 9.44 -3.52
C GLY A 152 8.81 9.16 -4.73
N TRP A 153 8.67 7.88 -5.07
CA TRP A 153 7.99 7.35 -6.25
C TRP A 153 6.57 6.88 -5.91
N GLU A 154 5.60 7.21 -6.75
CA GLU A 154 4.19 6.88 -6.56
C GLU A 154 3.80 5.64 -7.39
N LEU A 155 3.48 4.52 -6.73
CA LEU A 155 3.13 3.24 -7.37
C LEU A 155 1.62 2.99 -7.33
N GLY A 156 0.84 3.92 -7.86
CA GLY A 156 -0.60 3.80 -8.08
C GLY A 156 -0.93 3.74 -9.57
N THR A 157 -2.06 3.16 -9.95
CA THR A 157 -2.50 3.12 -11.36
C THR A 157 -2.89 4.50 -11.89
N GLY A 158 -3.33 5.42 -11.02
CA GLY A 158 -3.91 6.69 -11.39
C GLY A 158 -5.43 6.60 -11.63
N ASN A 159 -6.02 5.41 -11.50
CA ASN A 159 -7.46 5.18 -11.45
C ASN A 159 -7.89 4.79 -10.05
N ASN A 160 -9.07 5.20 -9.63
CA ASN A 160 -9.61 4.77 -8.35
C ASN A 160 -11.07 4.36 -8.45
N TYR A 161 -11.45 3.43 -7.60
CA TYR A 161 -12.80 2.90 -7.48
C TYR A 161 -13.34 3.16 -6.08
N SER A 162 -14.63 3.44 -5.96
CA SER A 162 -15.32 3.43 -4.68
C SER A 162 -15.48 1.99 -4.17
N VAL A 163 -15.70 1.84 -2.87
CA VAL A 163 -15.99 0.52 -2.30
C VAL A 163 -17.31 -0.03 -2.85
N ASN A 164 -18.28 0.85 -3.16
CA ASN A 164 -19.52 0.42 -3.81
C ASN A 164 -19.29 -0.09 -5.26
N GLU A 165 -18.45 0.59 -6.07
CA GLU A 165 -18.07 0.09 -7.40
C GLU A 165 -17.33 -1.25 -7.30
N LEU A 166 -16.45 -1.41 -6.31
CA LEU A 166 -15.79 -2.68 -6.05
C LEU A 166 -16.81 -3.76 -5.65
N PHE A 167 -17.80 -3.43 -4.83
CA PHE A 167 -18.87 -4.36 -4.44
C PHE A 167 -19.65 -4.84 -5.67
N GLU A 168 -20.02 -3.96 -6.59
CA GLU A 168 -20.73 -4.35 -7.81
C GLU A 168 -19.91 -5.36 -8.66
N MET A 169 -18.59 -5.20 -8.76
CA MET A 169 -17.73 -6.17 -9.45
C MET A 169 -17.78 -7.56 -8.77
N PHE A 170 -17.74 -7.61 -7.44
CA PHE A 170 -17.86 -8.85 -6.68
C PHE A 170 -19.27 -9.45 -6.78
N ASN A 171 -20.30 -8.62 -6.70
CA ASN A 171 -21.69 -9.08 -6.81
C ASN A 171 -21.98 -9.69 -8.20
N GLN A 172 -21.49 -9.07 -9.27
CA GLN A 172 -21.60 -9.61 -10.65
C GLN A 172 -20.92 -10.98 -10.79
N ARG A 173 -19.82 -11.22 -10.09
CA ARG A 173 -19.05 -12.46 -10.17
C ARG A 173 -19.60 -13.58 -9.26
N PHE A 174 -20.03 -13.25 -8.05
CA PHE A 174 -20.32 -14.21 -6.98
C PHE A 174 -21.78 -14.21 -6.53
N ASN A 175 -22.59 -13.25 -6.96
CA ASN A 175 -23.98 -13.05 -6.54
C ASN A 175 -24.14 -13.04 -5.00
N VAL A 176 -23.39 -12.13 -4.34
CA VAL A 176 -23.35 -11.99 -2.87
C VAL A 176 -24.02 -10.69 -2.42
N SER A 177 -24.54 -10.67 -1.21
CA SER A 177 -25.08 -9.46 -0.56
C SER A 177 -24.00 -8.63 0.13
N SER A 178 -24.34 -7.42 0.56
CA SER A 178 -23.50 -6.59 1.40
C SER A 178 -24.12 -6.39 2.78
N ILE A 179 -23.25 -6.04 3.76
CA ILE A 179 -23.64 -5.57 5.08
C ILE A 179 -22.87 -4.28 5.41
N ASN A 180 -23.57 -3.21 5.77
CA ASN A 180 -22.94 -1.97 6.14
C ASN A 180 -22.42 -2.01 7.59
N LEU A 181 -21.19 -1.61 7.79
CA LEU A 181 -20.55 -1.44 9.08
C LEU A 181 -20.36 0.05 9.39
N PRO A 182 -20.29 0.45 10.66
CA PRO A 182 -19.95 1.81 11.05
C PRO A 182 -18.63 2.27 10.44
N ASP A 183 -18.49 3.59 10.20
CA ASP A 183 -17.23 4.15 9.74
C ASP A 183 -16.12 3.96 10.78
N GLN A 184 -14.87 3.93 10.33
CA GLN A 184 -13.71 3.60 11.15
C GLN A 184 -12.68 4.74 11.16
N PRO A 185 -12.01 4.99 12.28
CA PRO A 185 -10.90 5.95 12.35
C PRO A 185 -9.83 5.66 11.30
N GLY A 186 -9.24 6.71 10.72
CA GLY A 186 -8.20 6.58 9.68
C GLY A 186 -8.70 6.08 8.32
N ASN A 187 -10.03 6.05 8.09
CA ASN A 187 -10.61 5.69 6.80
C ASN A 187 -10.58 6.89 5.85
N TYR A 188 -9.57 6.97 5.00
CA TYR A 188 -9.42 8.08 4.04
C TYR A 188 -10.55 8.10 3.00
N LYS A 189 -11.03 9.31 2.68
CA LYS A 189 -12.10 9.49 1.67
C LYS A 189 -11.66 9.10 0.26
N LYS A 190 -10.41 9.41 -0.12
CA LYS A 190 -9.92 9.14 -1.48
C LYS A 190 -8.39 8.96 -1.49
N THR A 191 -7.92 7.86 -2.09
CA THR A 191 -6.52 7.70 -2.47
C THR A 191 -6.39 7.67 -3.99
N LEU A 192 -5.36 8.36 -4.52
CA LEU A 192 -5.05 8.41 -5.94
C LEU A 192 -3.59 8.82 -6.09
N ARG A 193 -2.87 8.20 -7.02
CA ARG A 193 -1.51 8.58 -7.39
C ARG A 193 -1.40 10.10 -7.59
N LYS A 194 -0.34 10.70 -7.05
CA LYS A 194 -0.18 12.16 -7.01
C LYS A 194 0.68 12.74 -8.14
N ASN A 195 1.59 11.94 -8.70
CA ASN A 195 2.41 12.35 -9.84
C ASN A 195 2.72 11.16 -10.76
N ASP A 196 3.25 11.46 -11.93
CA ASP A 196 3.60 10.51 -12.97
C ASP A 196 5.11 10.34 -13.16
N ASP A 197 5.93 10.72 -12.16
CA ASP A 197 7.38 10.72 -12.26
C ASP A 197 7.94 9.33 -12.58
N LEU A 198 7.40 8.27 -11.96
CA LEU A 198 7.82 6.90 -12.24
C LEU A 198 7.52 6.48 -13.70
N ILE A 199 6.39 6.93 -14.24
CA ILE A 199 6.03 6.70 -15.65
C ILE A 199 6.98 7.47 -16.56
N ASN A 200 7.12 8.77 -16.33
CA ASN A 200 7.83 9.68 -17.22
C ASN A 200 9.36 9.46 -17.21
N LEU A 201 9.94 9.16 -16.05
CA LEU A 201 11.38 9.06 -15.87
C LEU A 201 11.92 7.64 -16.02
N LEU A 202 11.13 6.62 -15.61
CA LEU A 202 11.56 5.22 -15.62
C LEU A 202 10.74 4.33 -16.58
N GLY A 203 9.81 4.89 -17.33
CA GLY A 203 8.98 4.14 -18.27
C GLY A 203 8.11 3.07 -17.60
N TRP A 204 7.66 3.32 -16.35
CA TRP A 204 6.72 2.44 -15.68
C TRP A 204 5.33 2.54 -16.33
N SER A 205 4.67 1.41 -16.58
CA SER A 205 3.38 1.38 -17.27
C SER A 205 2.40 0.47 -16.54
N PRO A 206 1.79 0.94 -15.43
CA PRO A 206 0.81 0.16 -14.70
C PRO A 206 -0.47 0.00 -15.52
N LYS A 207 -1.13 -1.15 -15.33
CA LYS A 207 -2.39 -1.45 -16.02
C LYS A 207 -3.51 -1.57 -14.99
N ASP A 208 -4.65 -0.99 -15.32
CA ASP A 208 -5.87 -1.25 -14.56
C ASP A 208 -6.40 -2.63 -14.95
N ARG A 209 -6.30 -3.58 -14.04
CA ARG A 209 -6.72 -4.98 -14.21
C ARG A 209 -7.72 -5.41 -13.14
N LEU A 210 -8.30 -4.45 -12.40
CA LEU A 210 -9.09 -4.78 -11.21
C LEU A 210 -10.31 -5.64 -11.56
N GLU A 211 -11.07 -5.22 -12.54
CA GLU A 211 -12.27 -5.94 -12.98
C GLU A 211 -11.93 -7.35 -13.53
N GLU A 212 -10.89 -7.44 -14.37
CA GLU A 212 -10.41 -8.72 -14.91
C GLU A 212 -9.94 -9.66 -13.79
N HIS A 213 -9.21 -9.13 -12.80
CA HIS A 213 -8.76 -9.90 -11.65
C HIS A 213 -9.92 -10.48 -10.86
N ILE A 214 -10.95 -9.66 -10.56
CA ILE A 214 -12.13 -10.12 -9.81
C ILE A 214 -12.92 -11.17 -10.58
N LYS A 215 -13.08 -11.03 -11.89
CA LYS A 215 -13.73 -12.04 -12.76
C LYS A 215 -13.03 -13.39 -12.72
N ASN A 216 -11.71 -13.42 -12.54
CA ASN A 216 -10.88 -14.63 -12.54
C ASN A 216 -10.61 -15.19 -11.12
N LEU A 217 -11.19 -14.63 -10.05
CA LEU A 217 -11.04 -15.14 -8.70
C LEU A 217 -11.64 -16.55 -8.54
N SER A 218 -10.91 -17.41 -7.83
CA SER A 218 -11.26 -18.80 -7.51
C SER A 218 -10.85 -19.15 -6.08
#